data_b332741d59a0d60f2168c902dbca61dd
#
_entry.id   b332741d59a0d60f2168c902dbca61dd
#
_cell.length_a   1.000
_cell.length_b   1.000
_cell.length_c   1.000
_cell.angle_alpha   90.00
_cell.angle_beta   90.00
_cell.angle_gamma   90.00
#
_symmetry.space_group_name_H-M   'P 1'
#
loop_
_entity.id
_entity.type
_entity.pdbx_description
1 polymer ?
#
loop_
_entity_poly.entity_id
_entity_poly.type
_entity_poly.pdbx_seq_one_letter_code
_entity_poly.pdbx_strand_id
1 'polypeptide(L)'
;MNKSIFKGKSTRTKIFSVITIVGILLLLGLNFLLTYFGGTRLFMVDMTREGFYTLSDKMIEVCEEMFTPEEGEDAKEIVITFCTDPDYLTASDTMRATYFMALSLQKKFDNVKVKTVNVALDPTAVSMYKTTSRDTITVSDVIFSYGSKYKIADATGFWTSNNFSYNGEYRVASILASLLAIDRPKAYFVTDNGASYYDASNPDSDMSKNLGHFADLLNERGLEIKTISLYDESIKEIPEDCALLIINDPREDFTIDESKLNSYTYVSPLEKIDKYLRGESGAVMLNKDFRLELPNLEIFCKEWGIGFSKAGEEVYDEDNALFTTLGGQADGELFAGVYDPSEENFGYAYYGKYSTISSSPKMVFSNTGYVYCTMNMSESMMESGNKYGSINYAAFIGTSENAKTKIGSFTEYGERTLVAASVRNNLDDYTAEKTSSYFFCTNSADFFSDKLLGNSSYANYDVLASVVSNISRTDRFATIELGGLSYNSPSFGGKQTSSTELSSSPTKVYSWDASEVVKYNRGLGSGAIAAFTIVVMAVPVAIAAIGIVTFIRRKFL
;
A
#
# COMPACT_ATOMS: atom_id res chain seq x y z
N MET A 1 -89.83 -10.89 -13.53
CA MET A 1 -88.99 -10.87 -12.32
C MET A 1 -87.59 -11.31 -12.67
N ASN A 2 -86.54 -10.65 -12.16
CA ASN A 2 -85.12 -10.96 -12.25
C ASN A 2 -84.28 -10.44 -13.45
N LYS A 3 -84.33 -9.13 -13.70
CA LYS A 3 -83.23 -8.46 -14.46
C LYS A 3 -82.25 -7.63 -13.60
N SER A 4 -82.48 -7.49 -12.30
CA SER A 4 -81.68 -6.61 -11.42
C SER A 4 -80.43 -7.27 -10.77
N ILE A 5 -80.47 -8.61 -10.64
CA ILE A 5 -79.37 -9.35 -9.98
C ILE A 5 -78.11 -9.46 -10.84
N PHE A 6 -78.29 -9.49 -12.14
CA PHE A 6 -77.17 -9.60 -13.11
C PHE A 6 -76.43 -8.27 -13.33
N LYS A 7 -77.07 -7.11 -13.18
CA LYS A 7 -76.42 -5.81 -13.36
C LYS A 7 -75.40 -5.50 -12.25
N GLY A 8 -75.70 -5.91 -11.00
CA GLY A 8 -74.79 -5.68 -9.86
C GLY A 8 -73.51 -6.52 -9.90
N LYS A 9 -73.62 -7.76 -10.39
CA LYS A 9 -72.44 -8.64 -10.56
C LYS A 9 -71.48 -8.14 -11.63
N SER A 10 -72.01 -7.64 -12.77
CA SER A 10 -71.20 -7.11 -13.86
C SER A 10 -70.41 -5.87 -13.48
N THR A 11 -70.97 -4.97 -12.70
CA THR A 11 -70.28 -3.73 -12.24
C THR A 11 -69.21 -4.04 -11.22
N ARG A 12 -69.45 -4.93 -10.27
CA ARG A 12 -68.42 -5.37 -9.29
C ARG A 12 -67.26 -6.08 -9.97
N THR A 13 -67.52 -6.92 -10.96
CA THR A 13 -66.47 -7.60 -11.72
C THR A 13 -65.60 -6.61 -12.50
N LYS A 14 -66.18 -5.57 -13.11
CA LYS A 14 -65.46 -4.50 -13.79
C LYS A 14 -64.57 -3.69 -12.82
N ILE A 15 -65.10 -3.33 -11.62
CA ILE A 15 -64.34 -2.63 -10.60
C ILE A 15 -63.14 -3.49 -10.14
N PHE A 16 -63.35 -4.78 -9.89
CA PHE A 16 -62.23 -5.68 -9.52
C PHE A 16 -61.17 -5.82 -10.62
N SER A 17 -61.60 -5.90 -11.89
CA SER A 17 -60.65 -5.94 -13.02
C SER A 17 -59.84 -4.64 -13.12
N VAL A 18 -60.45 -3.49 -12.91
CA VAL A 18 -59.74 -2.19 -12.89
C VAL A 18 -58.73 -2.12 -11.74
N ILE A 19 -59.13 -2.53 -10.54
CA ILE A 19 -58.21 -2.55 -9.37
C ILE A 19 -57.03 -3.50 -9.63
N THR A 20 -57.29 -4.66 -10.19
CA THR A 20 -56.22 -5.62 -10.56
C THR A 20 -55.25 -5.04 -11.59
N ILE A 21 -55.78 -4.39 -12.65
CA ILE A 21 -54.96 -3.75 -13.68
C ILE A 21 -54.12 -2.61 -13.06
N VAL A 22 -54.71 -1.75 -12.24
CA VAL A 22 -54.00 -0.67 -11.55
C VAL A 22 -52.92 -1.24 -10.60
N GLY A 23 -53.23 -2.32 -9.87
CA GLY A 23 -52.23 -3.00 -9.03
C GLY A 23 -51.04 -3.57 -9.83
N ILE A 24 -51.31 -4.18 -10.98
CA ILE A 24 -50.24 -4.67 -11.87
C ILE A 24 -49.42 -3.51 -12.42
N LEU A 25 -50.06 -2.42 -12.86
CA LEU A 25 -49.36 -1.23 -13.35
C LEU A 25 -48.49 -0.57 -12.27
N LEU A 26 -48.96 -0.51 -11.03
CA LEU A 26 -48.19 -0.03 -9.90
C LEU A 26 -46.98 -0.92 -9.60
N LEU A 27 -47.16 -2.24 -9.64
CA LEU A 27 -46.04 -3.19 -9.45
C LEU A 27 -45.02 -3.10 -10.57
N LEU A 28 -45.45 -2.95 -11.82
CA LEU A 28 -44.56 -2.75 -12.96
C LEU A 28 -43.85 -1.40 -12.87
N GLY A 29 -44.56 -0.34 -12.48
CA GLY A 29 -43.95 0.99 -12.23
C GLY A 29 -42.93 0.98 -11.10
N LEU A 30 -43.23 0.30 -10.01
CA LEU A 30 -42.30 0.13 -8.88
C LEU A 30 -41.08 -0.69 -9.29
N ASN A 31 -41.29 -1.78 -10.03
CA ASN A 31 -40.19 -2.60 -10.56
C ASN A 31 -39.30 -1.78 -11.52
N PHE A 32 -39.89 -1.01 -12.41
CA PHE A 32 -39.17 -0.13 -13.32
C PHE A 32 -38.36 0.93 -12.53
N LEU A 33 -38.95 1.55 -11.52
CA LEU A 33 -38.25 2.51 -10.65
C LEU A 33 -37.10 1.86 -9.90
N LEU A 34 -37.31 0.69 -9.30
CA LEU A 34 -36.26 -0.06 -8.61
C LEU A 34 -35.13 -0.48 -9.55
N THR A 35 -35.48 -0.91 -10.77
CA THR A 35 -34.48 -1.28 -11.79
C THR A 35 -33.73 -0.04 -12.28
N TYR A 36 -34.41 1.07 -12.51
CA TYR A 36 -33.80 2.33 -12.92
C TYR A 36 -32.86 2.87 -11.85
N PHE A 37 -33.31 2.99 -10.60
CA PHE A 37 -32.48 3.45 -9.50
C PHE A 37 -31.37 2.47 -9.12
N GLY A 38 -31.63 1.16 -9.19
CA GLY A 38 -30.60 0.13 -9.04
C GLY A 38 -29.58 0.16 -10.17
N GLY A 39 -30.02 0.43 -11.40
CA GLY A 39 -29.14 0.56 -12.57
C GLY A 39 -28.26 1.81 -12.53
N THR A 40 -28.73 2.91 -11.95
CA THR A 40 -27.93 4.13 -11.75
C THR A 40 -26.94 4.02 -10.60
N ARG A 41 -27.00 2.92 -9.82
CA ARG A 41 -26.07 2.60 -8.72
C ARG A 41 -25.98 3.65 -7.59
N LEU A 42 -26.82 4.67 -7.64
CA LEU A 42 -26.94 5.67 -6.58
C LEU A 42 -27.65 5.13 -5.33
N PHE A 43 -28.33 3.99 -5.46
CA PHE A 43 -29.06 3.32 -4.38
C PHE A 43 -28.40 2.01 -3.99
N MET A 44 -27.14 2.07 -3.54
CA MET A 44 -26.49 0.91 -2.93
C MET A 44 -26.74 0.93 -1.42
N VAL A 45 -27.28 -0.17 -0.93
CA VAL A 45 -27.31 -0.47 0.50
C VAL A 45 -26.35 -1.63 0.72
N ASP A 46 -25.34 -1.40 1.52
CA ASP A 46 -24.43 -2.47 1.92
C ASP A 46 -25.17 -3.42 2.85
N MET A 47 -25.45 -4.61 2.35
CA MET A 47 -26.15 -5.67 3.08
C MET A 47 -25.18 -6.69 3.68
N THR A 48 -23.87 -6.47 3.57
CA THR A 48 -22.88 -7.36 4.19
C THR A 48 -22.96 -7.22 5.72
N ARG A 49 -22.59 -8.29 6.43
CA ARG A 49 -22.74 -8.36 7.87
C ARG A 49 -21.96 -7.27 8.61
N GLU A 50 -20.82 -6.85 8.06
CA GLU A 50 -19.90 -5.89 8.66
C GLU A 50 -19.79 -4.58 7.88
N GLY A 51 -20.68 -4.36 6.93
CA GLY A 51 -20.65 -3.17 6.08
C GLY A 51 -19.37 -3.10 5.24
N PHE A 52 -19.00 -4.21 4.60
CA PHE A 52 -17.74 -4.35 3.85
C PHE A 52 -17.55 -3.30 2.76
N TYR A 53 -18.62 -2.88 2.12
CA TYR A 53 -18.61 -1.90 1.02
C TYR A 53 -18.95 -0.48 1.47
N THR A 54 -19.14 -0.26 2.78
CA THR A 54 -19.41 1.06 3.34
C THR A 54 -18.09 1.70 3.78
N LEU A 55 -17.91 2.98 3.56
CA LEU A 55 -16.74 3.71 4.07
C LEU A 55 -16.70 3.67 5.60
N SER A 56 -15.51 3.53 6.14
CA SER A 56 -15.30 3.69 7.58
C SER A 56 -15.48 5.17 7.98
N ASP A 57 -15.86 5.41 9.23
CA ASP A 57 -15.99 6.76 9.76
C ASP A 57 -14.64 7.51 9.66
N LYS A 58 -13.52 6.79 9.83
CA LYS A 58 -12.19 7.36 9.72
C LYS A 58 -11.82 7.74 8.29
N MET A 59 -12.18 6.93 7.29
CA MET A 59 -12.01 7.31 5.89
C MET A 59 -12.82 8.56 5.54
N ILE A 60 -14.03 8.68 6.10
CA ILE A 60 -14.86 9.86 5.91
C ILE A 60 -14.19 11.09 6.51
N GLU A 61 -13.73 11.01 7.76
CA GLU A 61 -13.03 12.10 8.46
C GLU A 61 -11.80 12.59 7.68
N VAL A 62 -10.94 11.65 7.25
CA VAL A 62 -9.74 11.95 6.45
C VAL A 62 -10.11 12.61 5.12
N CYS A 63 -11.14 12.13 4.43
CA CYS A 63 -11.59 12.73 3.18
C CYS A 63 -12.24 14.11 3.40
N GLU A 64 -13.00 14.31 4.48
CA GLU A 64 -13.56 15.62 4.83
C GLU A 64 -12.45 16.65 5.05
N GLU A 65 -11.36 16.27 5.72
CA GLU A 65 -10.18 17.12 5.89
C GLU A 65 -9.49 17.41 4.56
N MET A 66 -9.22 16.37 3.74
CA MET A 66 -8.55 16.50 2.45
C MET A 66 -9.33 17.34 1.43
N PHE A 67 -10.65 17.28 1.44
CA PHE A 67 -11.50 17.90 0.42
C PHE A 67 -12.01 19.29 0.82
N THR A 68 -11.75 19.72 2.05
CA THR A 68 -12.07 21.09 2.48
C THR A 68 -11.16 22.05 1.73
N PRO A 69 -11.72 22.94 0.88
CA PRO A 69 -10.91 23.92 0.16
C PRO A 69 -10.33 24.94 1.13
N GLU A 70 -9.14 25.44 0.85
CA GLU A 70 -8.61 26.59 1.55
C GLU A 70 -9.48 27.84 1.30
N GLU A 71 -9.42 28.80 2.22
CA GLU A 71 -10.27 30.01 2.17
C GLU A 71 -10.02 30.78 0.86
N GLY A 72 -11.01 30.75 -0.04
CA GLY A 72 -10.97 31.41 -1.35
C GLY A 72 -10.66 30.49 -2.54
N GLU A 73 -10.49 29.19 -2.33
CA GLU A 73 -10.35 28.22 -3.40
C GLU A 73 -11.66 27.46 -3.68
N ASP A 74 -11.94 27.22 -4.96
CA ASP A 74 -13.05 26.35 -5.36
C ASP A 74 -12.66 24.87 -5.16
N ALA A 75 -13.61 24.06 -4.67
CA ALA A 75 -13.43 22.63 -4.54
C ALA A 75 -13.17 22.00 -5.93
N LYS A 76 -11.96 21.49 -6.15
CA LYS A 76 -11.57 20.86 -7.42
C LYS A 76 -12.17 19.45 -7.53
N GLU A 77 -12.61 19.12 -8.73
CA GLU A 77 -13.20 17.81 -9.02
C GLU A 77 -12.12 16.71 -9.01
N ILE A 78 -12.34 15.69 -8.20
CA ILE A 78 -11.55 14.45 -8.16
C ILE A 78 -12.25 13.43 -9.04
N VAL A 79 -11.55 12.86 -10.01
CA VAL A 79 -12.12 11.84 -10.90
C VAL A 79 -11.40 10.51 -10.68
N ILE A 80 -12.16 9.47 -10.35
CA ILE A 80 -11.69 8.10 -10.21
C ILE A 80 -12.18 7.31 -11.43
N THR A 81 -11.27 6.96 -12.33
CA THR A 81 -11.60 6.27 -13.57
C THR A 81 -11.16 4.81 -13.52
N PHE A 82 -12.11 3.89 -13.59
CA PHE A 82 -11.83 2.46 -13.72
C PHE A 82 -11.65 2.10 -15.20
N CYS A 83 -10.60 1.37 -15.51
CA CYS A 83 -10.20 1.05 -16.88
C CYS A 83 -10.94 -0.14 -17.49
N THR A 84 -12.12 -0.49 -16.97
CA THR A 84 -12.97 -1.58 -17.47
C THR A 84 -14.46 -1.30 -17.28
N ASP A 85 -15.30 -2.18 -17.80
CA ASP A 85 -16.75 -2.05 -17.69
C ASP A 85 -17.29 -2.31 -16.29
N PRO A 86 -18.39 -1.65 -15.90
CA PRO A 86 -19.04 -1.85 -14.61
C PRO A 86 -19.47 -3.30 -14.34
N ASP A 87 -19.83 -4.05 -15.36
CA ASP A 87 -20.25 -5.44 -15.20
C ASP A 87 -19.07 -6.33 -14.80
N TYR A 88 -17.90 -6.09 -15.39
CA TYR A 88 -16.65 -6.75 -14.98
C TYR A 88 -16.26 -6.37 -13.56
N LEU A 89 -16.31 -5.07 -13.19
CA LEU A 89 -15.99 -4.58 -11.85
C LEU A 89 -16.86 -5.24 -10.78
N THR A 90 -18.14 -5.39 -11.03
CA THR A 90 -19.06 -6.00 -10.07
C THR A 90 -18.95 -7.52 -9.99
N ALA A 91 -18.48 -8.18 -11.06
CA ALA A 91 -18.24 -9.62 -11.10
C ALA A 91 -16.89 -10.01 -10.48
N SER A 92 -15.88 -9.14 -10.59
CA SER A 92 -14.53 -9.38 -10.06
C SER A 92 -14.49 -9.34 -8.53
N ASP A 93 -13.93 -10.38 -7.92
CA ASP A 93 -13.80 -10.43 -6.47
C ASP A 93 -12.78 -9.41 -5.94
N THR A 94 -11.74 -9.12 -6.70
CA THR A 94 -10.69 -8.18 -6.31
C THR A 94 -11.07 -6.73 -6.56
N MET A 95 -11.67 -6.42 -7.71
CA MET A 95 -11.99 -5.04 -8.09
C MET A 95 -13.28 -4.51 -7.48
N ARG A 96 -14.22 -5.40 -7.16
CA ARG A 96 -15.53 -5.05 -6.61
C ARG A 96 -15.45 -4.16 -5.37
N ALA A 97 -14.54 -4.50 -4.45
CA ALA A 97 -14.38 -3.75 -3.19
C ALA A 97 -13.96 -2.30 -3.47
N THR A 98 -12.95 -2.11 -4.31
CA THR A 98 -12.45 -0.77 -4.68
C THR A 98 -13.50 0.03 -5.45
N TYR A 99 -14.22 -0.63 -6.35
CA TYR A 99 -15.28 0.04 -7.12
C TYR A 99 -16.42 0.52 -6.24
N PHE A 100 -16.91 -0.31 -5.32
CA PHE A 100 -17.98 0.09 -4.41
C PHE A 100 -17.53 1.13 -3.39
N MET A 101 -16.27 1.08 -2.95
CA MET A 101 -15.69 2.12 -2.13
C MET A 101 -15.66 3.46 -2.88
N ALA A 102 -15.21 3.48 -4.14
CA ALA A 102 -15.21 4.69 -4.96
C ALA A 102 -16.62 5.25 -5.18
N LEU A 103 -17.62 4.39 -5.42
CA LEU A 103 -19.01 4.81 -5.50
C LEU A 103 -19.54 5.37 -4.17
N SER A 104 -19.08 4.84 -3.05
CA SER A 104 -19.42 5.36 -1.72
C SER A 104 -18.80 6.72 -1.46
N LEU A 105 -17.56 6.95 -1.92
CA LEU A 105 -16.93 8.27 -1.93
C LEU A 105 -17.72 9.27 -2.79
N GLN A 106 -18.06 8.91 -4.03
CA GLN A 106 -18.89 9.75 -4.90
C GLN A 106 -20.25 10.09 -4.29
N LYS A 107 -20.84 9.16 -3.55
CA LYS A 107 -22.12 9.39 -2.87
C LYS A 107 -22.01 10.35 -1.69
N LYS A 108 -20.88 10.30 -0.99
CA LYS A 108 -20.64 11.12 0.21
C LYS A 108 -20.13 12.52 -0.13
N PHE A 109 -19.31 12.64 -1.20
CA PHE A 109 -18.60 13.87 -1.57
C PHE A 109 -18.97 14.33 -2.98
N ASP A 110 -19.55 15.49 -3.11
CA ASP A 110 -20.05 16.04 -4.40
C ASP A 110 -18.92 16.32 -5.40
N ASN A 111 -17.72 16.58 -4.92
CA ASN A 111 -16.52 16.83 -5.72
C ASN A 111 -15.82 15.54 -6.20
N VAL A 112 -16.29 14.36 -5.83
CA VAL A 112 -15.76 13.08 -6.30
C VAL A 112 -16.64 12.51 -7.41
N LYS A 113 -16.04 12.15 -8.54
CA LYS A 113 -16.71 11.53 -9.69
C LYS A 113 -16.08 10.19 -10.01
N VAL A 114 -16.90 9.19 -10.21
CA VAL A 114 -16.47 7.85 -10.66
C VAL A 114 -16.84 7.66 -12.13
N LYS A 115 -15.85 7.28 -12.95
CA LYS A 115 -16.00 7.00 -14.37
C LYS A 115 -15.53 5.57 -14.66
N THR A 116 -16.01 5.01 -15.75
CA THR A 116 -15.57 3.72 -16.28
C THR A 116 -15.25 3.86 -17.76
N VAL A 117 -14.14 3.31 -18.19
CA VAL A 117 -13.66 3.30 -19.56
C VAL A 117 -13.17 1.90 -19.89
N ASN A 118 -13.67 1.28 -20.92
CA ASN A 118 -13.19 -0.04 -21.32
C ASN A 118 -11.93 0.11 -22.20
N VAL A 119 -10.75 0.01 -21.58
CA VAL A 119 -9.47 0.17 -22.29
C VAL A 119 -9.17 -0.97 -23.26
N ALA A 120 -9.80 -2.12 -23.12
CA ALA A 120 -9.68 -3.22 -24.07
C ALA A 120 -10.41 -2.91 -25.39
N LEU A 121 -11.48 -2.11 -25.33
CA LEU A 121 -12.24 -1.68 -26.51
C LEU A 121 -11.75 -0.32 -27.05
N ASP A 122 -11.38 0.59 -26.17
CA ASP A 122 -10.89 1.93 -26.52
C ASP A 122 -9.61 2.29 -25.71
N PRO A 123 -8.43 1.80 -26.12
CA PRO A 123 -7.18 2.12 -25.45
C PRO A 123 -6.77 3.60 -25.63
N THR A 124 -7.40 4.33 -26.55
CA THR A 124 -7.09 5.74 -26.80
C THR A 124 -7.69 6.68 -25.76
N ALA A 125 -8.77 6.27 -25.12
CA ALA A 125 -9.47 7.06 -24.11
C ALA A 125 -8.62 7.39 -22.88
N VAL A 126 -7.55 6.61 -22.61
CA VAL A 126 -6.62 6.81 -21.50
C VAL A 126 -5.21 7.19 -21.96
N SER A 127 -5.03 7.51 -23.24
CA SER A 127 -3.72 7.83 -23.80
C SER A 127 -3.06 9.05 -23.15
N MET A 128 -3.86 10.00 -22.67
CA MET A 128 -3.40 11.20 -21.98
C MET A 128 -2.72 10.91 -20.62
N TYR A 129 -2.91 9.72 -20.07
CA TYR A 129 -2.32 9.29 -18.81
C TYR A 129 -1.06 8.42 -19.01
N LYS A 130 -0.62 8.23 -20.25
CA LYS A 130 0.61 7.50 -20.56
C LYS A 130 1.76 8.48 -20.63
N THR A 131 2.79 8.24 -19.82
CA THR A 131 4.00 9.07 -19.81
C THR A 131 4.96 8.65 -20.91
N THR A 132 4.96 7.35 -21.23
CA THR A 132 5.82 6.77 -22.25
C THR A 132 5.02 5.91 -23.24
N SER A 133 5.61 5.61 -24.38
CA SER A 133 5.00 4.70 -25.37
C SER A 133 4.93 3.24 -24.89
N ARG A 134 5.64 2.89 -23.82
CA ARG A 134 5.68 1.55 -23.21
C ARG A 134 4.67 1.37 -22.10
N ASP A 135 4.12 2.46 -21.59
CA ASP A 135 3.12 2.39 -20.54
C ASP A 135 1.88 1.66 -21.02
N THR A 136 1.55 0.57 -20.35
CA THR A 136 0.35 -0.19 -20.61
C THR A 136 -0.63 0.04 -19.47
N ILE A 137 -1.76 0.69 -19.79
CA ILE A 137 -2.88 0.77 -18.87
C ILE A 137 -3.78 -0.42 -19.13
N THR A 138 -4.00 -1.22 -18.10
CA THR A 138 -4.72 -2.49 -18.14
C THR A 138 -6.14 -2.37 -17.62
N VAL A 139 -6.94 -3.42 -17.75
CA VAL A 139 -8.33 -3.47 -17.24
C VAL A 139 -8.40 -3.49 -15.71
N SER A 140 -7.31 -3.79 -15.02
CA SER A 140 -7.23 -3.77 -13.56
C SER A 140 -6.83 -2.40 -12.99
N ASP A 141 -6.39 -1.48 -13.84
CA ASP A 141 -5.94 -0.18 -13.40
C ASP A 141 -7.09 0.77 -13.06
N VAL A 142 -6.82 1.62 -12.08
CA VAL A 142 -7.68 2.73 -11.66
C VAL A 142 -6.87 4.02 -11.72
N ILE A 143 -7.40 5.01 -12.43
CA ILE A 143 -6.77 6.31 -12.59
C ILE A 143 -7.46 7.29 -11.65
N PHE A 144 -6.68 7.87 -10.75
CA PHE A 144 -7.09 8.96 -9.87
C PHE A 144 -6.57 10.27 -10.46
N SER A 145 -7.43 11.24 -10.68
CA SER A 145 -7.03 12.53 -11.25
C SER A 145 -7.63 13.71 -10.51
N TYR A 146 -6.85 14.79 -10.44
CA TYR A 146 -7.17 16.05 -9.78
C TYR A 146 -6.52 17.20 -10.55
N GLY A 147 -7.32 17.96 -11.29
CA GLY A 147 -6.81 18.95 -12.23
C GLY A 147 -5.93 18.29 -13.31
N SER A 148 -4.68 18.73 -13.41
CA SER A 148 -3.68 18.15 -14.32
C SER A 148 -2.87 17.00 -13.71
N LYS A 149 -2.97 16.77 -12.39
CA LYS A 149 -2.26 15.71 -11.70
C LYS A 149 -3.05 14.40 -11.80
N TYR A 150 -2.36 13.29 -11.93
CA TYR A 150 -2.99 11.95 -11.90
C TYR A 150 -2.06 10.91 -11.31
N LYS A 151 -2.65 9.80 -10.89
CA LYS A 151 -1.98 8.58 -10.46
C LYS A 151 -2.73 7.37 -10.97
N ILE A 152 -1.98 6.35 -11.37
CA ILE A 152 -2.52 5.07 -11.82
C ILE A 152 -2.15 4.04 -10.77
N ALA A 153 -3.10 3.24 -10.35
CA ALA A 153 -2.89 2.17 -9.39
C ALA A 153 -3.63 0.91 -9.85
N ASP A 154 -3.00 -0.24 -9.73
CA ASP A 154 -3.65 -1.52 -9.96
C ASP A 154 -4.60 -1.83 -8.80
N ALA A 155 -5.90 -1.96 -9.09
CA ALA A 155 -6.92 -2.28 -8.10
C ALA A 155 -6.71 -3.65 -7.43
N THR A 156 -6.01 -4.58 -8.09
CA THR A 156 -5.64 -5.87 -7.50
C THR A 156 -4.59 -5.72 -6.41
N GLY A 157 -3.72 -4.73 -6.53
CA GLY A 157 -2.72 -4.36 -5.53
C GLY A 157 -3.29 -3.74 -4.25
N PHE A 158 -4.59 -3.43 -4.20
CA PHE A 158 -5.27 -3.01 -2.96
C PHE A 158 -5.59 -4.18 -2.04
N TRP A 159 -5.45 -5.37 -2.55
CA TRP A 159 -5.42 -6.59 -1.77
C TRP A 159 -3.98 -6.93 -1.44
N THR A 160 -3.77 -7.42 -0.26
CA THR A 160 -2.46 -7.94 0.12
C THR A 160 -2.21 -9.28 -0.53
N SER A 161 -0.95 -9.73 -0.48
CA SER A 161 -0.52 -10.98 -1.09
C SER A 161 -1.54 -12.11 -0.90
N ASN A 162 -1.86 -12.80 -1.98
CA ASN A 162 -2.85 -13.88 -2.05
C ASN A 162 -4.30 -13.46 -1.77
N ASN A 163 -4.66 -12.18 -1.91
CA ASN A 163 -6.02 -11.65 -1.71
C ASN A 163 -6.57 -11.88 -0.30
N PHE A 164 -5.72 -11.96 0.71
CA PHE A 164 -6.13 -12.27 2.07
C PHE A 164 -6.64 -11.08 2.88
N SER A 165 -6.24 -9.86 2.56
CA SER A 165 -6.80 -8.68 3.19
C SER A 165 -6.89 -7.49 2.25
N TYR A 166 -7.81 -6.58 2.53
CA TYR A 166 -8.11 -5.43 1.69
C TYR A 166 -7.68 -4.13 2.37
N ASN A 167 -6.76 -3.41 1.75
CA ASN A 167 -6.20 -2.14 2.22
C ASN A 167 -6.70 -0.92 1.41
N GLY A 168 -7.83 -1.04 0.73
CA GLY A 168 -8.27 -0.05 -0.23
C GLY A 168 -8.46 1.35 0.34
N GLU A 169 -9.03 1.49 1.54
CA GLU A 169 -9.25 2.81 2.16
C GLU A 169 -7.93 3.55 2.38
N TYR A 170 -6.94 2.86 2.98
CA TYR A 170 -5.63 3.45 3.19
C TYR A 170 -4.94 3.82 1.87
N ARG A 171 -4.96 2.92 0.89
CA ARG A 171 -4.31 3.16 -0.41
C ARG A 171 -4.97 4.30 -1.18
N VAL A 172 -6.30 4.35 -1.22
CA VAL A 172 -7.02 5.45 -1.86
C VAL A 172 -6.78 6.77 -1.13
N ALA A 173 -6.83 6.78 0.20
CA ALA A 173 -6.51 7.97 0.98
C ALA A 173 -5.08 8.47 0.73
N SER A 174 -4.09 7.56 0.68
CA SER A 174 -2.69 7.90 0.38
C SER A 174 -2.54 8.49 -1.02
N ILE A 175 -3.19 7.90 -2.03
CA ILE A 175 -3.18 8.39 -3.40
C ILE A 175 -3.81 9.80 -3.47
N LEU A 176 -4.97 9.99 -2.84
CA LEU A 176 -5.66 11.27 -2.82
C LEU A 176 -4.84 12.33 -2.09
N ALA A 177 -4.29 12.02 -0.92
CA ALA A 177 -3.40 12.92 -0.20
C ALA A 177 -2.22 13.35 -1.06
N SER A 178 -1.61 12.41 -1.79
CA SER A 178 -0.49 12.70 -2.68
C SER A 178 -0.85 13.56 -3.89
N LEU A 179 -2.10 13.49 -4.37
CA LEU A 179 -2.59 14.31 -5.48
C LEU A 179 -2.96 15.72 -5.03
N LEU A 180 -3.51 15.85 -3.81
CA LEU A 180 -4.04 17.10 -3.27
C LEU A 180 -2.96 17.94 -2.58
N ALA A 181 -1.87 17.33 -2.10
CA ALA A 181 -0.82 18.03 -1.40
C ALA A 181 -0.17 19.12 -2.26
N ILE A 182 0.02 20.30 -1.67
CA ILE A 182 0.67 21.46 -2.30
C ILE A 182 2.19 21.26 -2.23
N ASP A 183 2.71 20.99 -1.03
CA ASP A 183 4.13 20.69 -0.80
C ASP A 183 4.25 19.25 -0.29
N ARG A 184 4.83 18.38 -1.12
CA ARG A 184 5.07 17.01 -0.73
C ARG A 184 6.50 16.82 -0.24
N PRO A 185 6.72 16.00 0.80
CA PRO A 185 8.05 15.59 1.17
C PRO A 185 8.71 14.85 0.00
N LYS A 186 10.02 14.97 -0.12
CA LYS A 186 10.74 14.46 -1.29
C LYS A 186 11.63 13.28 -0.95
N ALA A 187 11.63 12.28 -1.85
CA ALA A 187 12.64 11.25 -1.91
C ALA A 187 13.68 11.65 -2.97
N TYR A 188 14.90 11.87 -2.55
CA TYR A 188 16.00 12.23 -3.45
C TYR A 188 16.84 11.01 -3.76
N PHE A 189 16.91 10.65 -5.04
CA PHE A 189 17.88 9.69 -5.53
C PHE A 189 19.21 10.39 -5.82
N VAL A 190 20.29 9.85 -5.28
CA VAL A 190 21.65 10.27 -5.62
C VAL A 190 22.00 9.76 -7.01
N THR A 191 22.45 10.66 -7.89
CA THR A 191 22.78 10.33 -9.30
C THR A 191 24.27 10.10 -9.55
N ASP A 192 25.08 10.32 -8.53
CA ASP A 192 26.54 10.24 -8.62
C ASP A 192 27.06 8.81 -8.58
N ASN A 193 28.31 8.64 -8.90
CA ASN A 193 29.05 7.36 -8.76
C ASN A 193 28.45 6.19 -9.54
N GLY A 194 27.78 6.49 -10.68
CA GLY A 194 27.11 5.47 -11.48
C GLY A 194 25.95 4.76 -10.78
N ALA A 195 25.39 5.39 -9.73
CA ALA A 195 24.24 4.87 -9.00
C ALA A 195 23.02 4.72 -9.90
N SER A 196 22.24 3.68 -9.65
CA SER A 196 20.93 3.50 -10.29
C SER A 196 19.88 4.38 -9.61
N TYR A 197 19.17 5.19 -10.36
CA TYR A 197 18.19 6.13 -9.84
C TYR A 197 16.94 6.18 -10.72
N TYR A 198 15.82 6.51 -10.11
CA TYR A 198 14.59 6.74 -10.86
C TYR A 198 14.47 8.23 -11.23
N ASP A 199 14.34 8.48 -12.53
CA ASP A 199 14.06 9.80 -13.07
C ASP A 199 12.61 9.87 -13.57
N ALA A 200 11.78 10.60 -12.85
CA ALA A 200 10.36 10.75 -13.20
C ALA A 200 10.14 11.44 -14.55
N SER A 201 11.15 12.19 -15.06
CA SER A 201 11.09 12.82 -16.39
C SER A 201 11.50 11.86 -17.51
N ASN A 202 12.23 10.78 -17.17
CA ASN A 202 12.70 9.77 -18.12
C ASN A 202 12.68 8.35 -17.48
N PRO A 203 11.49 7.81 -17.18
CA PRO A 203 11.34 6.52 -16.50
C PRO A 203 11.85 5.32 -17.30
N ASP A 204 12.01 5.46 -18.62
CA ASP A 204 12.54 4.42 -19.52
C ASP A 204 14.08 4.43 -19.63
N SER A 205 14.75 5.31 -18.91
CA SER A 205 16.22 5.35 -18.92
C SER A 205 16.82 4.04 -18.39
N ASP A 206 18.03 3.73 -18.80
CA ASP A 206 18.74 2.53 -18.30
C ASP A 206 18.93 2.54 -16.78
N MET A 207 18.93 3.72 -16.15
CA MET A 207 19.04 3.89 -14.71
C MET A 207 17.72 3.68 -13.99
N SER A 208 16.59 3.97 -14.65
CA SER A 208 15.24 3.91 -14.06
C SER A 208 14.52 2.57 -14.27
N LYS A 209 14.85 1.85 -15.32
CA LYS A 209 14.04 0.74 -15.87
C LYS A 209 13.74 -0.44 -14.94
N ASN A 210 14.46 -0.61 -13.86
CA ASN A 210 14.23 -1.68 -12.88
C ASN A 210 13.76 -1.15 -11.51
N LEU A 211 13.35 0.11 -11.45
CA LEU A 211 12.96 0.80 -10.23
C LEU A 211 11.50 1.29 -10.25
N GLY A 212 10.70 0.83 -11.22
CA GLY A 212 9.31 1.27 -11.39
C GLY A 212 8.46 1.01 -10.16
N HIS A 213 8.46 -0.21 -9.65
CA HIS A 213 7.69 -0.57 -8.44
C HIS A 213 8.21 0.13 -7.17
N PHE A 214 9.52 0.41 -7.09
CA PHE A 214 10.05 1.19 -5.98
C PHE A 214 9.60 2.66 -6.07
N ALA A 215 9.60 3.23 -7.27
CA ALA A 215 9.08 4.57 -7.50
C ALA A 215 7.57 4.67 -7.18
N ASP A 216 6.79 3.66 -7.56
CA ASP A 216 5.38 3.57 -7.22
C ASP A 216 5.19 3.53 -5.70
N LEU A 217 5.97 2.71 -5.01
CA LEU A 217 5.96 2.61 -3.55
C LEU A 217 6.23 3.99 -2.90
N LEU A 218 7.29 4.69 -3.31
CA LEU A 218 7.62 6.02 -2.78
C LEU A 218 6.48 7.02 -3.02
N ASN A 219 5.95 7.01 -4.22
CA ASN A 219 4.83 7.85 -4.59
C ASN A 219 3.56 7.53 -3.78
N GLU A 220 3.23 6.25 -3.56
CA GLU A 220 2.10 5.82 -2.73
C GLU A 220 2.27 6.26 -1.27
N ARG A 221 3.52 6.34 -0.78
CA ARG A 221 3.83 6.86 0.56
C ARG A 221 3.82 8.40 0.62
N GLY A 222 3.41 9.07 -0.44
CA GLY A 222 3.27 10.53 -0.48
C GLY A 222 4.55 11.28 -0.83
N LEU A 223 5.65 10.58 -1.11
CA LEU A 223 6.92 11.20 -1.47
C LEU A 223 6.93 11.65 -2.94
N GLU A 224 7.41 12.85 -3.21
CA GLU A 224 7.73 13.29 -4.56
C GLU A 224 9.16 12.86 -4.89
N ILE A 225 9.35 12.20 -6.04
CA ILE A 225 10.67 11.72 -6.44
C ILE A 225 11.46 12.83 -7.12
N LYS A 226 12.67 13.07 -6.65
CA LYS A 226 13.67 13.98 -7.23
C LYS A 226 15.02 13.30 -7.34
N THR A 227 15.90 13.92 -8.05
CA THR A 227 17.32 13.52 -8.16
C THR A 227 18.21 14.60 -7.56
N ILE A 228 19.37 14.20 -7.04
CA ILE A 228 20.37 15.10 -6.47
C ILE A 228 21.77 14.63 -6.81
N SER A 229 22.65 15.56 -7.17
CA SER A 229 24.10 15.31 -7.23
C SER A 229 24.76 15.83 -5.96
N LEU A 230 25.41 14.94 -5.23
CA LEU A 230 26.17 15.31 -4.03
C LEU A 230 27.51 16.00 -4.37
N TYR A 231 27.99 15.86 -5.60
CA TYR A 231 29.19 16.56 -6.09
C TYR A 231 28.90 17.98 -6.57
N ASP A 232 27.64 18.38 -6.67
CA ASP A 232 27.29 19.76 -6.98
C ASP A 232 27.73 20.69 -5.85
N GLU A 233 28.66 21.58 -6.14
CA GLU A 233 29.23 22.54 -5.20
C GLU A 233 28.24 23.64 -4.77
N SER A 234 27.17 23.85 -5.53
CA SER A 234 26.10 24.77 -5.15
C SER A 234 25.26 24.21 -3.98
N ILE A 235 25.21 22.89 -3.85
CA ILE A 235 24.50 22.17 -2.80
C ILE A 235 25.47 21.93 -1.64
N LYS A 236 25.36 22.70 -0.58
CA LYS A 236 26.22 22.54 0.63
C LYS A 236 25.64 21.54 1.62
N GLU A 237 24.34 21.40 1.65
CA GLU A 237 23.57 20.55 2.55
C GLU A 237 22.46 19.88 1.77
N ILE A 238 22.01 18.71 2.25
CA ILE A 238 20.81 18.05 1.69
C ILE A 238 19.61 18.98 1.89
N PRO A 239 18.75 19.16 0.90
CA PRO A 239 17.60 20.04 0.99
C PRO A 239 16.70 19.73 2.21
N GLU A 240 16.16 20.75 2.84
CA GLU A 240 15.28 20.60 4.03
C GLU A 240 14.00 19.82 3.72
N ASP A 241 13.52 19.85 2.48
CA ASP A 241 12.36 19.09 2.02
C ASP A 241 12.68 17.62 1.70
N CYS A 242 13.94 17.19 1.90
CA CYS A 242 14.33 15.79 1.79
C CYS A 242 13.81 14.98 2.99
N ALA A 243 12.82 14.14 2.74
CA ALA A 243 12.33 13.20 3.74
C ALA A 243 13.04 11.84 3.65
N LEU A 244 13.62 11.52 2.50
CA LEU A 244 14.36 10.27 2.26
C LEU A 244 15.44 10.50 1.21
N LEU A 245 16.68 10.19 1.55
CA LEU A 245 17.80 10.15 0.62
C LEU A 245 18.06 8.69 0.23
N ILE A 246 18.17 8.42 -1.08
CA ILE A 246 18.34 7.06 -1.61
C ILE A 246 19.64 7.00 -2.38
N ILE A 247 20.50 6.07 -1.99
CA ILE A 247 21.74 5.72 -2.66
C ILE A 247 21.62 4.27 -3.10
N ASN A 248 21.34 4.05 -4.37
CA ASN A 248 21.08 2.70 -4.86
C ASN A 248 22.13 2.27 -5.87
N ASP A 249 22.82 1.20 -5.53
CA ASP A 249 23.78 0.50 -6.38
C ASP A 249 24.84 1.43 -6.99
N PRO A 250 25.58 2.22 -6.17
CA PRO A 250 26.69 3.00 -6.66
C PRO A 250 27.77 2.07 -7.24
N ARG A 251 28.25 2.38 -8.45
CA ARG A 251 29.25 1.59 -9.19
C ARG A 251 30.66 2.04 -8.94
N GLU A 252 30.86 3.28 -8.53
CA GLU A 252 32.14 3.90 -8.23
C GLU A 252 32.12 4.42 -6.78
N ASP A 253 33.32 4.44 -6.17
CA ASP A 253 33.44 4.89 -4.77
C ASP A 253 33.32 6.41 -4.65
N PHE A 254 32.89 6.86 -3.51
CA PHE A 254 32.80 8.28 -3.17
C PHE A 254 34.19 8.84 -2.95
N THR A 255 34.62 9.75 -3.82
CA THR A 255 35.95 10.38 -3.76
C THR A 255 35.88 11.76 -3.11
N ILE A 256 36.94 12.10 -2.39
CA ILE A 256 37.14 13.44 -1.84
C ILE A 256 38.09 14.17 -2.77
N ASP A 257 37.75 15.38 -3.19
CA ASP A 257 38.64 16.21 -3.95
C ASP A 257 39.71 16.82 -3.01
N GLU A 258 40.86 16.16 -2.94
CA GLU A 258 42.00 16.56 -2.09
C GLU A 258 42.45 17.99 -2.36
N SER A 259 42.33 18.48 -3.61
CA SER A 259 42.71 19.85 -3.97
C SER A 259 41.83 20.91 -3.29
N LYS A 260 40.64 20.54 -2.88
CA LYS A 260 39.64 21.42 -2.29
C LYS A 260 39.53 21.31 -0.74
N LEU A 261 40.23 20.35 -0.13
CA LEU A 261 40.19 20.14 1.31
C LEU A 261 40.57 21.40 2.12
N ASN A 262 41.40 22.26 1.56
CA ASN A 262 41.80 23.54 2.19
C ASN A 262 40.80 24.67 1.94
N SER A 263 39.72 24.43 1.22
CA SER A 263 38.66 25.43 0.98
C SER A 263 37.61 25.35 2.07
N TYR A 264 37.41 26.45 2.80
CA TYR A 264 36.37 26.57 3.83
C TYR A 264 34.94 26.40 3.28
N THR A 265 34.77 26.38 1.96
CA THR A 265 33.47 26.26 1.30
C THR A 265 33.21 24.88 0.71
N TYR A 266 34.20 24.00 0.67
CA TYR A 266 34.04 22.65 0.16
C TYR A 266 33.46 21.74 1.24
N VAL A 267 32.42 21.01 0.89
CA VAL A 267 31.81 19.95 1.70
C VAL A 267 31.77 18.70 0.83
N SER A 268 32.40 17.63 1.31
CA SER A 268 32.46 16.38 0.56
C SER A 268 31.07 15.69 0.49
N PRO A 269 30.83 14.84 -0.50
CA PRO A 269 29.57 14.11 -0.61
C PRO A 269 29.18 13.33 0.65
N LEU A 270 30.10 12.60 1.24
CA LEU A 270 29.86 11.84 2.47
C LEU A 270 29.63 12.73 3.69
N GLU A 271 30.29 13.88 3.75
CA GLU A 271 30.04 14.86 4.81
C GLU A 271 28.64 15.49 4.71
N LYS A 272 28.11 15.70 3.52
CA LYS A 272 26.72 16.15 3.32
C LYS A 272 25.74 15.12 3.86
N ILE A 273 25.99 13.82 3.60
CA ILE A 273 25.16 12.72 4.15
C ILE A 273 25.28 12.66 5.67
N ASP A 274 26.49 12.77 6.22
CA ASP A 274 26.71 12.75 7.67
C ASP A 274 26.00 13.89 8.37
N LYS A 275 26.08 15.11 7.85
CA LYS A 275 25.35 16.27 8.38
C LYS A 275 23.85 16.05 8.36
N TYR A 276 23.33 15.51 7.27
CA TYR A 276 21.91 15.20 7.14
C TYR A 276 21.45 14.16 8.17
N LEU A 277 22.21 13.08 8.35
CA LEU A 277 21.90 12.04 9.34
C LEU A 277 22.11 12.53 10.79
N ARG A 278 23.02 13.48 11.02
CA ARG A 278 23.22 14.10 12.36
C ARG A 278 22.24 15.23 12.65
N GLY A 279 21.44 15.61 11.67
CA GLY A 279 20.32 16.51 11.85
C GLY A 279 19.20 15.90 12.70
N GLU A 280 18.09 16.59 12.82
CA GLU A 280 16.99 16.18 13.70
C GLU A 280 16.33 14.86 13.26
N SER A 281 16.25 14.58 11.96
CA SER A 281 15.49 13.43 11.44
C SER A 281 15.88 13.01 10.02
N GLY A 282 17.17 12.92 9.74
CA GLY A 282 17.64 12.43 8.46
C GLY A 282 17.27 10.96 8.25
N ALA A 283 16.85 10.59 7.04
CA ALA A 283 16.59 9.22 6.65
C ALA A 283 17.33 8.90 5.35
N VAL A 284 18.18 7.88 5.38
CA VAL A 284 18.96 7.42 4.24
C VAL A 284 18.72 5.94 4.01
N MET A 285 18.47 5.55 2.78
CA MET A 285 18.46 4.17 2.33
C MET A 285 19.65 3.93 1.40
N LEU A 286 20.54 3.05 1.80
CA LEU A 286 21.69 2.63 1.03
C LEU A 286 21.54 1.18 0.62
N ASN A 287 21.56 0.92 -0.67
CA ASN A 287 21.75 -0.41 -1.23
C ASN A 287 23.07 -0.47 -2.00
N LYS A 288 23.97 -1.32 -1.58
CA LYS A 288 25.26 -1.57 -2.23
C LYS A 288 25.22 -2.90 -2.97
N ASP A 289 25.78 -2.97 -4.16
CA ASP A 289 26.01 -4.27 -4.82
C ASP A 289 27.15 -5.03 -4.09
N PHE A 290 26.86 -6.23 -3.61
CA PHE A 290 27.80 -7.07 -2.86
C PHE A 290 29.06 -7.44 -3.65
N ARG A 291 29.04 -7.28 -4.98
CA ARG A 291 30.18 -7.58 -5.86
C ARG A 291 31.23 -6.48 -5.91
N LEU A 292 30.93 -5.29 -5.39
CA LEU A 292 31.77 -4.11 -5.47
C LEU A 292 32.48 -3.82 -4.14
N GLU A 293 33.70 -3.29 -4.22
CA GLU A 293 34.42 -2.68 -3.13
C GLU A 293 34.31 -1.16 -3.25
N LEU A 294 33.81 -0.49 -2.21
CA LEU A 294 33.65 0.95 -2.15
C LEU A 294 34.25 1.46 -0.83
N PRO A 295 35.59 1.50 -0.72
CA PRO A 295 36.30 1.69 0.55
C PRO A 295 35.87 2.96 1.32
N ASN A 296 35.73 4.11 0.64
CA ASN A 296 35.34 5.36 1.31
C ASN A 296 33.92 5.29 1.85
N LEU A 297 32.99 4.77 1.03
CA LEU A 297 31.60 4.56 1.44
C LEU A 297 31.53 3.55 2.60
N GLU A 298 32.27 2.46 2.53
CA GLU A 298 32.29 1.43 3.57
C GLU A 298 32.90 1.94 4.88
N ILE A 299 33.94 2.81 4.84
CA ILE A 299 34.47 3.48 6.03
C ILE A 299 33.40 4.39 6.65
N PHE A 300 32.71 5.17 5.85
CA PHE A 300 31.61 6.00 6.30
C PHE A 300 30.50 5.16 6.97
N CYS A 301 30.11 4.05 6.36
CA CYS A 301 29.11 3.16 6.96
C CYS A 301 29.56 2.53 8.28
N LYS A 302 30.85 2.24 8.43
CA LYS A 302 31.42 1.74 9.70
C LYS A 302 31.33 2.76 10.83
N GLU A 303 31.44 4.06 10.54
CA GLU A 303 31.20 5.12 11.54
C GLU A 303 29.75 5.13 12.02
N TRP A 304 28.82 4.66 11.18
CA TRP A 304 27.41 4.45 11.51
C TRP A 304 27.11 3.02 12.01
N GLY A 305 28.13 2.24 12.32
CA GLY A 305 28.00 0.91 12.92
C GLY A 305 27.70 -0.22 11.95
N ILE A 306 27.73 0.00 10.64
CA ILE A 306 27.39 -0.98 9.62
C ILE A 306 28.63 -1.35 8.79
N GLY A 307 28.95 -2.65 8.75
CA GLY A 307 29.93 -3.23 7.85
C GLY A 307 29.28 -4.07 6.75
N PHE A 308 29.98 -4.24 5.64
CA PHE A 308 29.56 -5.06 4.50
C PHE A 308 30.44 -6.30 4.37
N SER A 309 29.86 -7.40 3.86
CA SER A 309 30.62 -8.58 3.45
C SER A 309 31.70 -8.21 2.43
N LYS A 310 32.69 -9.06 2.28
CA LYS A 310 33.73 -8.87 1.26
C LYS A 310 33.12 -8.88 -0.13
N ALA A 311 33.72 -8.12 -1.04
CA ALA A 311 33.24 -8.09 -2.42
C ALA A 311 33.20 -9.49 -3.05
N GLY A 312 32.08 -9.82 -3.69
CA GLY A 312 31.82 -11.12 -4.28
C GLY A 312 31.46 -12.23 -3.28
N GLU A 313 31.29 -11.92 -2.01
CA GLU A 313 30.82 -12.88 -1.00
C GLU A 313 29.30 -12.94 -1.03
N GLU A 314 28.77 -13.97 -1.68
CA GLU A 314 27.33 -14.17 -1.92
C GLU A 314 26.71 -15.11 -0.89
N VAL A 315 25.50 -14.78 -0.45
CA VAL A 315 24.73 -15.53 0.55
C VAL A 315 23.77 -16.49 -0.13
N TYR A 316 23.71 -17.72 0.40
CA TYR A 316 22.79 -18.77 0.00
C TYR A 316 22.09 -19.33 1.25
N ASP A 317 20.78 -19.51 1.19
CA ASP A 317 20.00 -20.12 2.28
C ASP A 317 19.13 -21.27 1.74
N GLU A 318 19.63 -22.49 1.85
CA GLU A 318 18.95 -23.68 1.36
C GLU A 318 17.73 -24.05 2.23
N ASP A 319 17.74 -23.69 3.51
CA ASP A 319 16.64 -23.97 4.44
C ASP A 319 15.38 -23.14 4.11
N ASN A 320 15.60 -21.95 3.56
CA ASN A 320 14.53 -21.03 3.19
C ASN A 320 14.42 -20.84 1.66
N ALA A 321 14.98 -21.74 0.87
CA ALA A 321 14.93 -21.66 -0.59
C ALA A 321 13.49 -21.74 -1.11
N LEU A 322 13.18 -20.90 -2.08
CA LEU A 322 11.84 -20.86 -2.70
C LEU A 322 11.67 -21.87 -3.83
N PHE A 323 12.79 -22.30 -4.43
CA PHE A 323 12.78 -23.28 -5.50
C PHE A 323 13.71 -24.44 -5.18
N THR A 324 13.33 -25.61 -5.67
CA THR A 324 14.16 -26.79 -5.70
C THR A 324 14.57 -27.09 -7.14
N THR A 325 15.80 -27.53 -7.32
CA THR A 325 16.28 -28.01 -8.62
C THR A 325 15.49 -29.26 -9.06
N LEU A 326 15.59 -29.63 -10.35
CA LEU A 326 14.98 -30.85 -10.89
C LEU A 326 15.40 -32.13 -10.15
N GLY A 327 16.50 -32.10 -9.39
CA GLY A 327 16.95 -33.19 -8.52
C GLY A 327 16.40 -33.15 -7.09
N GLY A 328 15.51 -32.19 -6.77
CA GLY A 328 14.94 -32.03 -5.44
C GLY A 328 15.85 -31.36 -4.42
N GLN A 329 16.99 -30.79 -4.88
CA GLN A 329 17.88 -29.99 -4.03
C GLN A 329 17.46 -28.52 -4.05
N ALA A 330 17.37 -27.89 -2.89
CA ALA A 330 17.26 -26.46 -2.77
C ALA A 330 18.57 -25.79 -3.24
N ASP A 331 18.49 -24.81 -4.11
CA ASP A 331 19.69 -24.10 -4.58
C ASP A 331 20.10 -22.94 -3.65
N GLY A 332 19.12 -22.40 -2.92
CA GLY A 332 19.34 -21.32 -1.96
C GLY A 332 19.71 -19.97 -2.57
N GLU A 333 19.71 -19.83 -3.90
CA GLU A 333 19.99 -18.55 -4.58
C GLU A 333 18.83 -17.55 -4.45
N LEU A 334 17.61 -18.06 -4.45
CA LEU A 334 16.39 -17.31 -4.18
C LEU A 334 15.76 -17.85 -2.91
N PHE A 335 15.76 -17.08 -1.85
CA PHE A 335 15.36 -17.54 -0.53
C PHE A 335 14.55 -16.48 0.25
N ALA A 336 13.78 -16.97 1.19
CA ALA A 336 13.02 -16.12 2.09
C ALA A 336 13.89 -15.70 3.29
N GLY A 337 13.84 -14.42 3.63
CA GLY A 337 14.49 -13.90 4.83
C GLY A 337 13.84 -14.40 6.11
N VAL A 338 14.62 -14.55 7.16
CA VAL A 338 14.19 -14.92 8.49
C VAL A 338 13.91 -13.66 9.32
N TYR A 339 12.72 -13.60 9.90
CA TYR A 339 12.32 -12.53 10.80
C TYR A 339 12.59 -12.92 12.25
N ASP A 340 13.17 -12.03 13.01
CA ASP A 340 13.28 -12.21 14.45
C ASP A 340 11.90 -11.98 15.10
N PRO A 341 11.35 -12.97 15.79
CA PRO A 341 10.03 -12.87 16.42
C PRO A 341 10.03 -12.01 17.70
N SER A 342 11.18 -11.55 18.16
CA SER A 342 11.30 -10.73 19.38
C SER A 342 10.67 -9.36 19.17
N GLU A 343 9.73 -9.00 20.05
CA GLU A 343 9.12 -7.66 20.05
C GLU A 343 10.12 -6.54 20.40
N GLU A 344 11.25 -6.91 20.97
CA GLU A 344 12.35 -5.98 21.27
C GLU A 344 13.19 -5.68 20.02
N ASN A 345 13.07 -6.49 18.97
CA ASN A 345 13.78 -6.25 17.73
C ASN A 345 13.18 -5.03 16.99
N PHE A 346 14.05 -4.12 16.56
CA PHE A 346 13.65 -2.94 15.79
C PHE A 346 12.80 -3.29 14.57
N GLY A 347 13.17 -4.35 13.85
CA GLY A 347 12.45 -4.82 12.67
C GLY A 347 11.03 -5.30 12.95
N TYR A 348 10.73 -5.73 14.18
CA TYR A 348 9.42 -6.27 14.54
C TYR A 348 8.27 -5.29 14.27
N ALA A 349 8.49 -3.99 14.42
CA ALA A 349 7.50 -2.96 14.11
C ALA A 349 7.05 -3.02 12.64
N TYR A 350 7.88 -3.52 11.74
CA TYR A 350 7.65 -3.54 10.29
C TYR A 350 7.17 -4.89 9.78
N TYR A 351 7.70 -5.98 10.30
CA TYR A 351 7.39 -7.35 9.86
C TYR A 351 6.76 -8.24 10.95
N GLY A 352 6.58 -7.75 12.17
CA GLY A 352 6.09 -8.56 13.29
C GLY A 352 4.79 -9.30 13.01
N LYS A 353 3.93 -8.70 12.19
CA LYS A 353 2.69 -9.33 11.73
C LYS A 353 2.93 -10.58 10.88
N TYR A 354 4.08 -10.70 10.25
CA TYR A 354 4.45 -11.85 9.42
C TYR A 354 5.27 -12.89 10.18
N SER A 355 5.93 -12.51 11.29
CA SER A 355 6.86 -13.38 12.00
C SER A 355 6.18 -14.53 12.74
N THR A 356 4.93 -14.33 13.17
CA THR A 356 4.18 -15.30 14.00
C THR A 356 3.43 -16.35 13.20
N ILE A 357 3.39 -16.26 11.87
CA ILE A 357 2.58 -17.13 11.01
C ILE A 357 3.52 -17.90 10.07
N SER A 358 3.54 -19.22 10.19
CA SER A 358 4.42 -20.09 9.38
C SER A 358 4.15 -20.03 7.87
N SER A 359 2.95 -19.66 7.46
CA SER A 359 2.54 -19.55 6.04
C SER A 359 2.48 -18.13 5.53
N SER A 360 2.93 -17.13 6.32
CA SER A 360 2.90 -15.75 5.88
C SER A 360 3.91 -15.48 4.76
N PRO A 361 3.61 -14.53 3.85
CA PRO A 361 4.58 -14.08 2.88
C PRO A 361 5.85 -13.59 3.57
N LYS A 362 6.97 -13.88 2.95
CA LYS A 362 8.29 -13.48 3.43
C LYS A 362 8.89 -12.45 2.48
N MET A 363 9.76 -11.63 3.02
CA MET A 363 10.65 -10.85 2.19
C MET A 363 11.68 -11.77 1.55
N VAL A 364 11.87 -11.66 0.25
CA VAL A 364 12.68 -12.57 -0.56
C VAL A 364 13.95 -11.88 -1.01
N PHE A 365 15.05 -12.63 -1.06
CA PHE A 365 16.37 -12.15 -1.43
C PHE A 365 16.97 -13.01 -2.54
N SER A 366 17.72 -12.35 -3.42
CA SER A 366 18.57 -12.97 -4.44
C SER A 366 19.75 -12.05 -4.71
N ASN A 367 20.86 -12.60 -5.22
CA ASN A 367 22.06 -11.82 -5.56
C ASN A 367 22.46 -10.89 -4.40
N THR A 368 22.66 -11.44 -3.23
CA THR A 368 22.89 -10.65 -2.02
C THR A 368 24.12 -11.10 -1.25
N GLY A 369 24.88 -10.15 -0.74
CA GLY A 369 25.81 -10.32 0.35
C GLY A 369 25.11 -10.11 1.70
N TYR A 370 25.88 -9.78 2.73
CA TYR A 370 25.35 -9.50 4.06
C TYR A 370 25.98 -8.22 4.64
N VAL A 371 25.32 -7.71 5.68
CA VAL A 371 25.79 -6.60 6.51
C VAL A 371 26.03 -7.09 7.93
N TYR A 372 26.86 -6.41 8.69
CA TYR A 372 27.16 -6.78 10.07
C TYR A 372 27.41 -5.56 10.95
N CYS A 373 27.23 -5.73 12.26
CA CYS A 373 27.53 -4.71 13.24
C CYS A 373 29.04 -4.51 13.40
N THR A 374 29.51 -3.28 13.28
CA THR A 374 30.92 -2.91 13.52
C THR A 374 31.16 -2.30 14.90
N MET A 375 30.10 -2.01 15.65
CA MET A 375 30.20 -1.42 16.98
C MET A 375 30.57 -2.47 18.02
N ASN A 376 31.51 -2.12 18.91
CA ASN A 376 31.75 -2.90 20.11
C ASN A 376 30.60 -2.62 21.12
N MET A 377 30.05 -3.67 21.74
CA MET A 377 29.00 -3.53 22.76
C MET A 377 29.39 -2.53 23.89
N SER A 378 30.68 -2.38 24.16
CA SER A 378 31.20 -1.42 25.16
C SER A 378 31.11 0.05 24.68
N GLU A 379 31.17 0.30 23.38
CA GLU A 379 31.09 1.66 22.81
C GLU A 379 29.64 2.13 22.73
N SER A 380 28.71 1.24 22.39
CA SER A 380 27.28 1.57 22.38
C SER A 380 26.75 1.92 23.80
N MET A 381 27.32 1.33 24.85
CA MET A 381 26.99 1.68 26.23
C MET A 381 27.63 3.00 26.70
N MET A 382 28.79 3.38 26.15
CA MET A 382 29.46 4.64 26.50
C MET A 382 28.81 5.85 25.84
N GLU A 383 28.28 5.70 24.63
CA GLU A 383 27.56 6.77 23.94
C GLU A 383 26.16 7.04 24.50
N SER A 384 25.55 6.09 25.21
CA SER A 384 24.23 6.28 25.83
C SER A 384 24.17 7.39 26.89
N GLY A 385 25.33 7.93 27.29
CA GLY A 385 25.45 9.09 28.15
C GLY A 385 25.84 10.39 27.45
N ASN A 386 26.02 10.40 26.15
CA ASN A 386 26.53 11.53 25.41
C ASN A 386 25.39 12.45 24.93
N LYS A 387 25.55 13.74 25.11
CA LYS A 387 24.63 14.83 24.81
C LYS A 387 24.19 14.93 23.33
N TYR A 388 24.75 14.12 22.44
CA TYR A 388 24.60 14.20 20.99
C TYR A 388 23.91 12.98 20.33
N GLY A 389 23.19 12.18 21.12
CA GLY A 389 22.42 11.04 20.63
C GLY A 389 23.27 9.77 20.46
N SER A 390 22.75 8.66 20.97
CA SER A 390 23.34 7.33 20.77
C SER A 390 23.00 6.79 19.39
N ILE A 391 23.98 6.20 18.72
CA ILE A 391 23.77 5.41 17.50
C ILE A 391 23.57 3.96 17.93
N ASN A 392 22.50 3.34 17.47
CA ASN A 392 22.15 1.96 17.76
C ASN A 392 22.06 1.16 16.45
N TYR A 393 22.82 0.07 16.38
CA TYR A 393 22.67 -0.89 15.28
C TYR A 393 21.46 -1.78 15.54
N ALA A 394 20.66 -2.00 14.51
CA ALA A 394 19.53 -2.91 14.54
C ALA A 394 19.58 -3.85 13.32
N ALA A 395 19.76 -5.15 13.57
CA ALA A 395 19.52 -6.16 12.55
C ALA A 395 18.02 -6.19 12.21
N PHE A 396 17.70 -6.21 10.94
CA PHE A 396 16.32 -6.13 10.50
C PHE A 396 15.80 -7.47 9.98
N ILE A 397 16.52 -8.08 9.06
CA ILE A 397 16.20 -9.39 8.48
C ILE A 397 17.47 -10.18 8.33
N GLY A 398 17.43 -11.45 8.69
CA GLY A 398 18.56 -12.38 8.62
C GLY A 398 18.29 -13.59 7.74
N THR A 399 19.17 -14.57 7.87
CA THR A 399 19.11 -15.89 7.25
C THR A 399 18.89 -16.97 8.30
N SER A 400 18.77 -18.24 7.87
CA SER A 400 18.87 -19.39 8.77
C SER A 400 20.28 -19.53 9.35
N GLU A 401 20.39 -20.32 10.43
CA GLU A 401 21.68 -20.67 11.05
C GLU A 401 22.58 -21.50 10.10
N ASN A 402 21.97 -22.21 9.14
CA ASN A 402 22.67 -23.04 8.17
C ASN A 402 22.98 -22.33 6.84
N ALA A 403 22.67 -21.04 6.75
CA ALA A 403 23.01 -20.27 5.57
C ALA A 403 24.53 -20.32 5.30
N LYS A 404 24.89 -20.23 4.05
CA LYS A 404 26.29 -20.26 3.62
C LYS A 404 26.62 -19.04 2.78
N THR A 405 27.84 -18.56 2.96
CA THR A 405 28.43 -17.53 2.10
C THR A 405 29.49 -18.17 1.22
N LYS A 406 29.56 -17.75 -0.02
CA LYS A 406 30.54 -18.21 -1.01
C LYS A 406 31.34 -17.05 -1.57
N ILE A 407 32.64 -17.24 -1.58
CA ILE A 407 33.57 -16.37 -2.29
C ILE A 407 34.58 -17.24 -3.05
N GLY A 408 34.46 -17.32 -4.37
CA GLY A 408 35.20 -18.26 -5.17
C GLY A 408 34.94 -19.72 -4.77
N SER A 409 35.97 -20.45 -4.32
CA SER A 409 35.85 -21.82 -3.83
C SER A 409 35.66 -21.92 -2.31
N PHE A 410 35.66 -20.81 -1.60
CA PHE A 410 35.56 -20.77 -0.16
C PHE A 410 34.10 -20.68 0.27
N THR A 411 33.73 -21.47 1.27
CA THR A 411 32.35 -21.48 1.81
C THR A 411 32.41 -21.38 3.33
N GLU A 412 31.67 -20.45 3.89
CA GLU A 412 31.44 -20.33 5.34
C GLU A 412 29.96 -20.55 5.65
N TYR A 413 29.67 -21.16 6.80
CA TYR A 413 28.31 -21.39 7.29
C TYR A 413 28.00 -20.50 8.48
N GLY A 414 26.77 -20.10 8.63
CA GLY A 414 26.27 -19.36 9.78
C GLY A 414 25.19 -18.35 9.39
N GLU A 415 24.47 -17.89 10.40
CA GLU A 415 23.50 -16.82 10.26
C GLU A 415 24.14 -15.54 9.74
N ARG A 416 23.45 -14.84 8.86
CA ARG A 416 23.87 -13.55 8.27
C ARG A 416 22.74 -12.54 8.36
N THR A 417 23.07 -11.29 8.65
CA THR A 417 22.13 -10.18 8.54
C THR A 417 22.09 -9.68 7.10
N LEU A 418 20.92 -9.64 6.49
CA LEU A 418 20.72 -9.20 5.11
C LEU A 418 20.43 -7.70 5.01
N VAL A 419 19.69 -7.21 5.99
CA VAL A 419 19.29 -5.81 6.08
C VAL A 419 19.49 -5.33 7.52
N ALA A 420 20.11 -4.17 7.65
CA ALA A 420 20.29 -3.51 8.96
C ALA A 420 19.92 -2.03 8.90
N ALA A 421 19.61 -1.49 10.03
CA ALA A 421 19.43 -0.06 10.22
C ALA A 421 20.34 0.44 11.36
N SER A 422 20.91 1.61 11.15
CA SER A 422 21.53 2.38 12.20
C SER A 422 20.57 3.49 12.61
N VAL A 423 20.23 3.56 13.87
CA VAL A 423 19.25 4.50 14.41
C VAL A 423 19.94 5.43 15.38
N ARG A 424 19.91 6.72 15.10
CA ARG A 424 20.39 7.75 16.02
C ARG A 424 19.20 8.46 16.65
N ASN A 425 19.10 8.37 17.98
CA ASN A 425 18.06 9.06 18.73
C ASN A 425 18.56 10.45 19.14
N ASN A 426 17.79 11.47 18.79
CA ASN A 426 18.03 12.84 19.15
C ASN A 426 17.02 13.28 20.22
N LEU A 427 17.49 14.02 21.20
CA LEU A 427 16.63 14.66 22.20
C LEU A 427 16.86 16.16 22.11
N ASP A 428 15.80 16.90 21.84
CA ASP A 428 15.86 18.35 21.95
C ASP A 428 15.81 18.75 23.43
N ASP A 429 16.87 19.41 23.90
CA ASP A 429 17.00 19.83 25.28
C ASP A 429 15.98 20.92 25.70
N TYR A 430 15.37 21.61 24.74
CA TYR A 430 14.41 22.70 24.98
C TYR A 430 12.96 22.24 24.95
N THR A 431 12.63 21.39 24.00
CA THR A 431 11.25 20.90 23.80
C THR A 431 11.00 19.55 24.45
N ALA A 432 12.06 18.84 24.85
CA ALA A 432 12.04 17.43 25.24
C ALA A 432 11.47 16.51 24.14
N GLU A 433 11.44 16.99 22.90
CA GLU A 433 10.98 16.23 21.76
C GLU A 433 12.05 15.22 21.35
N LYS A 434 11.61 13.98 21.15
CA LYS A 434 12.47 12.90 20.68
C LYS A 434 12.31 12.73 19.19
N THR A 435 13.42 12.86 18.46
CA THR A 435 13.47 12.57 17.02
C THR A 435 14.48 11.47 16.75
N SER A 436 14.38 10.83 15.60
CA SER A 436 15.32 9.78 15.21
C SER A 436 15.74 9.96 13.78
N SER A 437 17.03 9.73 13.53
CA SER A 437 17.57 9.60 12.18
C SER A 437 17.84 8.14 11.88
N TYR A 438 17.66 7.76 10.63
CA TYR A 438 17.73 6.36 10.19
C TYR A 438 18.70 6.20 9.03
N PHE A 439 19.64 5.28 9.18
CA PHE A 439 20.51 4.85 8.10
C PHE A 439 20.28 3.38 7.83
N PHE A 440 19.46 3.09 6.84
CA PHE A 440 19.04 1.75 6.43
C PHE A 440 19.96 1.22 5.34
N CYS A 441 20.56 0.04 5.54
CA CYS A 441 21.55 -0.52 4.65
C CYS A 441 21.24 -1.97 4.26
N THR A 442 21.50 -2.27 2.99
CA THR A 442 21.51 -3.63 2.44
C THR A 442 22.65 -3.80 1.45
N ASN A 443 23.05 -5.04 1.18
CA ASN A 443 24.17 -5.40 0.31
C ASN A 443 23.70 -6.35 -0.79
N SER A 444 22.84 -5.87 -1.70
CA SER A 444 22.16 -6.70 -2.69
C SER A 444 22.08 -6.01 -4.05
N ALA A 445 22.27 -6.77 -5.13
CA ALA A 445 22.08 -6.25 -6.48
C ALA A 445 20.60 -6.09 -6.87
N ASP A 446 19.70 -6.81 -6.21
CA ASP A 446 18.28 -6.90 -6.61
C ASP A 446 17.30 -6.23 -5.63
N PHE A 447 17.77 -5.67 -4.50
CA PHE A 447 16.88 -5.29 -3.37
C PHE A 447 15.71 -4.36 -3.75
N PHE A 448 15.98 -3.31 -4.53
CA PHE A 448 14.95 -2.38 -5.00
C PHE A 448 14.41 -2.71 -6.39
N SER A 449 14.79 -3.86 -6.94
CA SER A 449 14.43 -4.21 -8.32
C SER A 449 12.95 -4.58 -8.47
N ASP A 450 12.42 -4.29 -9.66
CA ASP A 450 11.08 -4.72 -10.05
C ASP A 450 10.88 -6.23 -10.00
N LYS A 451 11.98 -7.01 -10.14
CA LYS A 451 11.98 -8.47 -9.99
C LYS A 451 11.44 -8.92 -8.62
N LEU A 452 11.86 -8.25 -7.55
CA LEU A 452 11.44 -8.58 -6.19
C LEU A 452 10.21 -7.79 -5.75
N LEU A 453 10.15 -6.49 -6.05
CA LEU A 453 9.04 -5.63 -5.63
C LEU A 453 7.76 -5.85 -6.43
N GLY A 454 7.87 -6.22 -7.71
CA GLY A 454 6.72 -6.49 -8.57
C GLY A 454 6.03 -7.84 -8.33
N ASN A 455 6.61 -8.72 -7.52
CA ASN A 455 6.02 -10.02 -7.24
C ASN A 455 5.09 -9.96 -6.02
N SER A 456 3.79 -9.98 -6.27
CA SER A 456 2.75 -9.92 -5.24
C SER A 456 2.71 -11.13 -4.27
N SER A 457 3.45 -12.20 -4.57
CA SER A 457 3.60 -13.35 -3.67
C SER A 457 4.66 -13.12 -2.59
N TYR A 458 5.50 -12.09 -2.75
CA TYR A 458 6.54 -11.74 -1.79
C TYR A 458 6.06 -10.58 -0.89
N ALA A 459 6.62 -10.48 0.31
CA ALA A 459 6.35 -9.37 1.21
C ALA A 459 7.27 -8.17 0.99
N ASN A 460 8.13 -8.19 -0.05
CA ASN A 460 9.13 -7.15 -0.28
C ASN A 460 8.52 -5.76 -0.38
N TYR A 461 7.48 -5.61 -1.19
CA TYR A 461 6.79 -4.34 -1.35
C TYR A 461 6.15 -3.85 -0.06
N ASP A 462 5.43 -4.73 0.64
CA ASP A 462 4.66 -4.37 1.83
C ASP A 462 5.57 -4.01 3.02
N VAL A 463 6.63 -4.80 3.25
CA VAL A 463 7.59 -4.53 4.32
C VAL A 463 8.37 -3.24 4.02
N LEU A 464 8.83 -3.08 2.78
CA LEU A 464 9.57 -1.87 2.39
C LEU A 464 8.69 -0.62 2.46
N ALA A 465 7.41 -0.73 2.07
CA ALA A 465 6.45 0.36 2.21
C ALA A 465 6.24 0.78 3.67
N SER A 466 6.20 -0.20 4.58
CA SER A 466 6.15 0.06 6.02
C SER A 466 7.43 0.75 6.50
N VAL A 467 8.59 0.29 6.07
CA VAL A 467 9.90 0.92 6.40
C VAL A 467 9.92 2.37 5.92
N VAL A 468 9.64 2.62 4.63
CA VAL A 468 9.64 3.97 4.05
C VAL A 468 8.71 4.91 4.82
N SER A 469 7.49 4.48 5.12
CA SER A 469 6.51 5.30 5.86
C SER A 469 7.02 5.74 7.23
N ASN A 470 7.76 4.85 7.90
CA ASN A 470 8.24 5.14 9.26
C ASN A 470 9.53 5.96 9.26
N ILE A 471 10.52 5.61 8.42
CA ILE A 471 11.82 6.30 8.45
C ILE A 471 11.80 7.66 7.77
N SER A 472 10.98 7.84 6.73
CA SER A 472 10.86 9.10 6.01
C SER A 472 10.05 10.15 6.79
N ARG A 473 9.34 9.73 7.86
CA ARG A 473 8.52 10.63 8.67
C ARG A 473 7.67 11.56 7.82
N THR A 474 6.98 10.98 6.85
CA THR A 474 6.08 11.72 5.94
C THR A 474 4.99 12.47 6.69
N ASP A 475 4.67 12.06 7.92
CA ASP A 475 3.80 12.75 8.87
C ASP A 475 4.22 14.20 9.15
N ARG A 476 5.53 14.49 9.14
CA ARG A 476 6.04 15.87 9.33
C ARG A 476 5.73 16.80 8.17
N PHE A 477 5.67 16.24 6.98
CA PHE A 477 5.50 16.98 5.74
C PHE A 477 4.07 16.86 5.20
N ALA A 478 3.28 15.96 5.74
CA ALA A 478 1.89 15.85 5.37
C ALA A 478 1.11 17.00 5.98
N THR A 479 0.59 17.87 5.13
CA THR A 479 -0.42 18.87 5.53
C THR A 479 -1.70 18.19 6.02
N ILE A 480 -1.86 16.90 5.72
CA ILE A 480 -3.01 16.08 6.07
C ILE A 480 -2.50 14.79 6.69
N GLU A 481 -2.70 14.64 7.99
CA GLU A 481 -2.52 13.35 8.65
C GLU A 481 -3.56 12.36 8.14
N LEU A 482 -3.13 11.19 7.67
CA LEU A 482 -4.07 10.12 7.31
C LEU A 482 -4.81 9.55 8.54
N GLY A 483 -4.81 10.33 9.61
CA GLY A 483 -5.71 10.28 10.76
C GLY A 483 -5.87 8.92 11.42
N GLY A 484 -4.82 8.08 11.44
CA GLY A 484 -4.87 6.71 11.94
C GLY A 484 -5.36 5.69 10.91
N LEU A 485 -5.56 6.08 9.64
CA LEU A 485 -5.49 5.14 8.54
C LEU A 485 -4.04 4.68 8.45
N SER A 486 -3.73 3.52 8.99
CA SER A 486 -2.40 2.93 8.86
C SER A 486 -2.37 2.00 7.67
N TYR A 487 -1.19 1.90 7.02
CA TYR A 487 -0.93 0.77 6.15
C TYR A 487 -0.93 -0.47 7.04
N ASN A 488 -2.05 -1.16 7.05
CA ASN A 488 -2.16 -2.44 7.70
C ASN A 488 -1.58 -3.47 6.74
N SER A 489 -0.32 -3.80 6.91
CA SER A 489 0.16 -5.07 6.42
C SER A 489 -0.81 -6.16 6.90
N PRO A 490 -1.20 -7.08 6.03
CA PRO A 490 -2.21 -8.06 6.39
C PRO A 490 -1.77 -8.85 7.59
N SER A 491 -2.61 -8.90 8.58
CA SER A 491 -2.53 -9.98 9.55
C SER A 491 -3.06 -11.23 8.87
N PHE A 492 -2.17 -12.04 8.34
CA PHE A 492 -2.53 -13.34 7.83
C PHE A 492 -2.95 -14.24 8.99
N GLY A 493 -4.19 -14.73 8.98
CA GLY A 493 -4.66 -15.82 9.84
C GLY A 493 -4.64 -15.58 11.35
N GLY A 494 -4.29 -14.41 11.81
CA GLY A 494 -4.35 -14.08 13.21
C GLY A 494 -5.51 -13.15 13.52
N LYS A 495 -6.22 -13.41 14.62
CA LYS A 495 -6.88 -12.31 15.34
C LYS A 495 -5.87 -11.17 15.36
N GLN A 496 -6.29 -9.97 14.95
CA GLN A 496 -5.58 -8.78 15.37
C GLN A 496 -5.37 -8.93 16.88
N THR A 497 -4.18 -9.37 17.27
CA THR A 497 -3.78 -9.20 18.65
C THR A 497 -3.76 -7.70 18.82
N SER A 498 -4.76 -7.21 19.48
CA SER A 498 -4.89 -5.84 19.86
C SER A 498 -3.62 -5.44 20.62
N SER A 499 -2.63 -4.92 19.92
CA SER A 499 -1.89 -3.86 20.53
C SER A 499 -2.91 -2.75 20.70
N THR A 500 -3.18 -2.38 21.89
CA THR A 500 -4.23 -1.48 22.34
C THR A 500 -4.22 -0.11 21.66
N GLU A 501 -3.26 0.17 20.81
CA GLU A 501 -3.04 1.43 20.11
C GLU A 501 -3.42 1.38 18.62
N LEU A 502 -3.53 0.18 18.03
CA LEU A 502 -4.07 0.01 16.68
C LEU A 502 -5.60 -0.19 16.69
N SER A 503 -6.23 -0.10 17.84
CA SER A 503 -7.68 -0.30 18.02
C SER A 503 -8.54 0.78 17.37
N SER A 504 -7.95 1.86 16.91
CA SER A 504 -8.66 2.93 16.23
C SER A 504 -8.54 2.87 14.72
N SER A 505 -7.88 1.86 14.14
CA SER A 505 -7.81 1.75 12.69
C SER A 505 -9.12 1.17 12.15
N PRO A 506 -9.93 1.98 11.52
CA PRO A 506 -11.20 1.57 10.93
C PRO A 506 -11.01 0.95 9.55
N THR A 507 -9.77 0.82 9.07
CA THR A 507 -9.51 0.12 7.82
C THR A 507 -9.95 -1.32 7.99
N LYS A 508 -10.86 -1.74 7.15
CA LYS A 508 -11.43 -3.09 7.15
C LYS A 508 -10.38 -4.07 6.69
N VAL A 509 -9.53 -4.50 7.61
CA VAL A 509 -8.56 -5.55 7.36
C VAL A 509 -9.29 -6.88 7.49
N TYR A 510 -9.44 -7.55 6.39
CA TYR A 510 -10.05 -8.86 6.32
C TYR A 510 -8.94 -9.89 6.22
N SER A 511 -8.65 -10.58 7.31
CA SER A 511 -7.71 -11.71 7.32
C SER A 511 -8.44 -13.00 6.97
N TRP A 512 -7.82 -13.82 6.15
CA TRP A 512 -8.26 -15.17 5.88
C TRP A 512 -7.54 -16.14 6.82
N ASP A 513 -8.16 -16.53 7.89
CA ASP A 513 -7.81 -17.77 8.55
C ASP A 513 -8.52 -18.91 7.82
N ALA A 514 -7.79 -19.94 7.42
CA ALA A 514 -8.38 -21.10 6.76
C ALA A 514 -9.46 -21.78 7.62
N SER A 515 -9.39 -21.64 8.95
CA SER A 515 -10.42 -22.08 9.89
C SER A 515 -11.59 -21.08 10.02
N GLU A 516 -11.41 -19.84 9.57
CA GLU A 516 -12.37 -18.77 9.66
C GLU A 516 -12.92 -18.30 8.30
N VAL A 517 -12.49 -18.90 7.19
CA VAL A 517 -13.01 -18.61 5.83
C VAL A 517 -14.54 -18.61 5.78
N VAL A 518 -15.17 -19.42 6.61
CA VAL A 518 -16.63 -19.46 6.78
C VAL A 518 -17.18 -18.21 7.46
N LYS A 519 -16.37 -17.48 8.23
CA LYS A 519 -16.76 -16.23 8.93
C LYS A 519 -16.48 -14.99 8.12
N TYR A 520 -15.84 -15.14 6.99
CA TYR A 520 -15.53 -14.08 6.06
C TYR A 520 -16.80 -13.62 5.38
N ASN A 521 -17.51 -12.78 6.05
CA ASN A 521 -18.87 -12.53 5.65
C ASN A 521 -19.00 -11.39 4.65
N ARG A 522 -18.75 -11.72 3.40
CA ARG A 522 -19.52 -11.16 2.30
C ARG A 522 -20.98 -11.68 2.33
N GLY A 523 -21.34 -12.44 3.36
CA GLY A 523 -22.69 -12.95 3.58
C GLY A 523 -23.67 -11.84 3.94
N LEU A 524 -24.92 -12.05 3.60
CA LEU A 524 -26.01 -11.13 3.96
C LEU A 524 -26.10 -10.97 5.47
N GLY A 525 -26.18 -9.72 5.96
CA GLY A 525 -26.42 -9.43 7.36
C GLY A 525 -27.80 -9.95 7.80
N SER A 526 -27.98 -10.16 9.10
CA SER A 526 -29.24 -10.66 9.65
C SER A 526 -30.46 -9.78 9.27
N GLY A 527 -30.27 -8.46 9.20
CA GLY A 527 -31.30 -7.52 8.71
C GLY A 527 -31.63 -7.70 7.24
N ALA A 528 -30.63 -7.97 6.41
CA ALA A 528 -30.82 -8.24 4.99
C ALA A 528 -31.51 -9.59 4.74
N ILE A 529 -31.16 -10.62 5.51
CA ILE A 529 -31.83 -11.93 5.47
C ILE A 529 -33.29 -11.77 5.89
N ALA A 530 -33.58 -11.01 6.95
CA ALA A 530 -34.93 -10.72 7.39
C ALA A 530 -35.72 -9.96 6.31
N ALA A 531 -35.14 -8.89 5.73
CA ALA A 531 -35.78 -8.13 4.66
C ALA A 531 -36.05 -8.97 3.42
N PHE A 532 -35.07 -9.80 3.01
CA PHE A 532 -35.23 -10.73 1.89
C PHE A 532 -36.31 -11.77 2.17
N THR A 533 -36.34 -12.34 3.38
CA THR A 533 -37.37 -13.30 3.79
C THR A 533 -38.76 -12.68 3.76
N ILE A 534 -38.91 -11.43 4.24
CA ILE A 534 -40.17 -10.71 4.19
C ILE A 534 -40.63 -10.47 2.74
N VAL A 535 -39.73 -9.99 1.88
CA VAL A 535 -40.08 -9.66 0.49
C VAL A 535 -40.37 -10.94 -0.32
N VAL A 536 -39.53 -11.96 -0.18
CA VAL A 536 -39.62 -13.19 -1.01
C VAL A 536 -40.70 -14.15 -0.51
N MET A 537 -40.95 -14.20 0.80
CA MET A 537 -41.96 -15.12 1.36
C MET A 537 -43.24 -14.44 1.82
N ALA A 538 -43.16 -13.37 2.61
CA ALA A 538 -44.35 -12.76 3.18
C ALA A 538 -45.24 -12.06 2.15
N VAL A 539 -44.62 -11.40 1.15
CA VAL A 539 -45.37 -10.70 0.09
C VAL A 539 -46.14 -11.68 -0.82
N PRO A 540 -45.54 -12.76 -1.35
CA PRO A 540 -46.27 -13.76 -2.12
C PRO A 540 -47.35 -14.48 -1.33
N VAL A 541 -47.09 -14.78 -0.04
CA VAL A 541 -48.08 -15.40 0.86
C VAL A 541 -49.28 -14.46 1.10
N ALA A 542 -48.99 -13.17 1.33
CA ALA A 542 -50.07 -12.18 1.47
C ALA A 542 -50.92 -12.04 0.20
N ILE A 543 -50.27 -12.01 -0.98
CA ILE A 543 -50.97 -11.97 -2.27
C ILE A 543 -51.79 -13.23 -2.47
N ALA A 544 -51.23 -14.42 -2.18
CA ALA A 544 -51.96 -15.67 -2.24
C ALA A 544 -53.16 -15.72 -1.29
N ALA A 545 -52.97 -15.25 -0.04
CA ALA A 545 -54.06 -15.17 0.94
C ALA A 545 -55.21 -14.23 0.46
N ILE A 546 -54.86 -13.05 -0.07
CA ILE A 546 -55.82 -12.11 -0.65
C ILE A 546 -56.53 -12.77 -1.84
N GLY A 547 -55.78 -13.50 -2.69
CA GLY A 547 -56.35 -14.26 -3.80
C GLY A 547 -57.33 -15.33 -3.37
N ILE A 548 -56.98 -16.11 -2.34
CA ILE A 548 -57.85 -17.14 -1.76
C ILE A 548 -59.11 -16.51 -1.13
N VAL A 549 -58.99 -15.47 -0.34
CA VAL A 549 -60.11 -14.76 0.28
C VAL A 549 -61.07 -14.20 -0.81
N THR A 550 -60.53 -13.61 -1.85
CA THR A 550 -61.33 -13.09 -2.98
C THR A 550 -61.97 -14.21 -3.76
N PHE A 551 -61.31 -15.36 -3.97
CA PHE A 551 -61.89 -16.53 -4.61
C PHE A 551 -63.05 -17.12 -3.79
N ILE A 552 -62.83 -17.29 -2.49
CA ILE A 552 -63.86 -17.80 -1.56
C ILE A 552 -65.09 -16.86 -1.54
N ARG A 553 -64.86 -15.53 -1.37
CA ARG A 553 -65.97 -14.56 -1.46
C ARG A 553 -66.70 -14.59 -2.79
N ARG A 554 -66.00 -14.86 -3.88
CA ARG A 554 -66.62 -14.94 -5.20
C ARG A 554 -67.44 -16.23 -5.43
N LYS A 555 -67.04 -17.31 -4.74
CA LYS A 555 -67.71 -18.61 -4.87
C LYS A 555 -68.91 -18.75 -3.96
N PHE A 556 -68.94 -18.08 -2.79
CA PHE A 556 -69.94 -18.24 -1.74
C PHE A 556 -70.83 -16.98 -1.52
N LEU A 557 -70.61 -15.94 -2.26
CA LEU A 557 -71.47 -14.75 -2.39
C LEU A 557 -72.05 -14.68 -3.84
#